data_2181a817c43abe2ffd088c2f539d6e28
#
_entry.id   2181a817c43abe2ffd088c2f539d6e28
#
_cell.length_a   1.000
_cell.length_b   1.000
_cell.length_c   1.000
_cell.angle_alpha   90.00
_cell.angle_beta   90.00
_cell.angle_gamma   90.00
#
_symmetry.space_group_name_H-M   'P 1'
#
loop_
_entity.id
_entity.type
_entity.pdbx_description
1 polymer ?
#
loop_
_entity_poly.entity_id
_entity_poly.type
_entity_poly.pdbx_seq_one_letter_code
_entity_poly.pdbx_strand_id
1 'polypeptide(L)'
;KICLGTMTWAEQNTQEEAFEQMDAALDYGVNFFDTAELYPVPPSANTYGGTETIIGNWFAQRGQRDQVILATKVVGPMIKSPHIRDGQTRFNRATIEEAVNGSLRRLKTDYIDLYQLHWPDRNVNKFGQLNYVHDSKEVSTPILETLEALAGIQNSGKIRHFGLSNETPWGTMRFLHYSETQQLPRAVSIQNPYNLLNRTFEIGLAEIAHREQVGLLAYSPLAFGALSGKYLQGNQPENARLTLYSRFVRYK
;
A
#
# COMPACT_ATOMS: atom_id res chain seq x y z
N LYS A 1 -13.01 -11.88 -3.42
CA LYS A 1 -11.60 -12.34 -3.57
C LYS A 1 -10.82 -11.89 -2.33
N ILE A 2 -9.84 -12.68 -1.89
CA ILE A 2 -9.02 -12.41 -0.72
C ILE A 2 -7.61 -12.04 -1.19
N CYS A 3 -6.96 -11.12 -0.47
CA CYS A 3 -5.58 -10.73 -0.66
C CYS A 3 -4.82 -10.94 0.67
N LEU A 4 -3.62 -11.49 0.63
CA LEU A 4 -2.76 -11.65 1.79
C LEU A 4 -2.02 -10.33 2.06
N GLY A 5 -2.38 -9.66 3.16
CA GLY A 5 -1.67 -8.47 3.64
C GLY A 5 -0.49 -8.84 4.54
N THR A 6 0.65 -8.20 4.36
CA THR A 6 1.94 -8.62 4.95
C THR A 6 2.53 -7.62 5.94
N MET A 7 1.80 -6.60 6.34
CA MET A 7 2.26 -5.41 7.08
C MET A 7 2.97 -5.71 8.42
N THR A 8 2.81 -6.88 8.99
CA THR A 8 3.34 -7.23 10.33
C THR A 8 4.62 -8.08 10.29
N TRP A 9 5.01 -8.60 9.13
CA TRP A 9 6.20 -9.44 9.01
C TRP A 9 7.48 -8.63 9.19
N ALA A 10 8.46 -9.23 9.85
CA ALA A 10 9.68 -8.61 10.34
C ALA A 10 9.52 -7.70 11.58
N GLU A 11 8.32 -7.62 12.15
CA GLU A 11 8.03 -6.89 13.41
C GLU A 11 7.29 -7.81 14.39
N GLN A 12 6.08 -8.25 14.06
CA GLN A 12 5.26 -9.15 14.88
C GLN A 12 5.44 -10.63 14.50
N ASN A 13 5.89 -10.92 13.29
CA ASN A 13 6.06 -12.26 12.76
C ASN A 13 7.49 -12.49 12.30
N THR A 14 7.98 -13.69 12.50
CA THR A 14 9.28 -14.13 11.97
C THR A 14 9.20 -14.41 10.47
N GLN A 15 10.35 -14.64 9.84
CA GLN A 15 10.42 -15.06 8.45
C GLN A 15 9.77 -16.43 8.24
N GLU A 16 9.98 -17.35 9.15
CA GLU A 16 9.45 -18.72 9.12
C GLU A 16 7.92 -18.69 9.18
N GLU A 17 7.32 -17.93 10.11
CA GLU A 17 5.88 -17.75 10.20
C GLU A 17 5.30 -17.09 8.94
N ALA A 18 6.02 -16.13 8.35
CA ALA A 18 5.61 -15.50 7.10
C ALA A 18 5.61 -16.49 5.92
N PHE A 19 6.61 -17.39 5.88
CA PHE A 19 6.70 -18.45 4.86
C PHE A 19 5.51 -19.42 4.97
N GLU A 20 5.20 -19.88 6.21
CA GLU A 20 4.03 -20.72 6.46
C GLU A 20 2.72 -20.04 6.00
N GLN A 21 2.58 -18.74 6.26
CA GLN A 21 1.40 -17.96 5.81
C GLN A 21 1.31 -17.86 4.29
N MET A 22 2.44 -17.66 3.58
CA MET A 22 2.46 -17.61 2.11
C MET A 22 2.19 -18.96 1.50
N ASP A 23 2.81 -20.03 2.01
CA ASP A 23 2.57 -21.40 1.55
C ASP A 23 1.09 -21.78 1.75
N ALA A 24 0.52 -21.55 2.93
CA ALA A 24 -0.89 -21.79 3.21
C ALA A 24 -1.83 -20.92 2.33
N ALA A 25 -1.48 -19.66 2.06
CA ALA A 25 -2.28 -18.81 1.20
C ALA A 25 -2.41 -19.41 -0.21
N LEU A 26 -1.31 -19.87 -0.80
CA LEU A 26 -1.33 -20.52 -2.11
C LEU A 26 -2.12 -21.83 -2.10
N ASP A 27 -1.98 -22.65 -1.05
CA ASP A 27 -2.73 -23.91 -0.91
C ASP A 27 -4.25 -23.66 -0.87
N TYR A 28 -4.68 -22.53 -0.31
CA TYR A 28 -6.08 -22.08 -0.32
C TYR A 28 -6.48 -21.26 -1.56
N GLY A 29 -5.62 -21.14 -2.57
CA GLY A 29 -5.89 -20.40 -3.80
C GLY A 29 -5.84 -18.87 -3.64
N VAL A 30 -5.24 -18.36 -2.55
CA VAL A 30 -5.01 -16.94 -2.32
C VAL A 30 -3.63 -16.56 -2.85
N ASN A 31 -3.59 -16.02 -4.06
CA ASN A 31 -2.34 -15.72 -4.77
C ASN A 31 -2.04 -14.23 -4.97
N PHE A 32 -2.82 -13.34 -4.36
CA PHE A 32 -2.55 -11.90 -4.39
C PHE A 32 -1.91 -11.48 -3.07
N PHE A 33 -0.63 -11.06 -3.10
CA PHE A 33 0.13 -10.64 -1.93
C PHE A 33 0.37 -9.14 -1.96
N ASP A 34 0.02 -8.45 -0.88
CA ASP A 34 0.16 -6.99 -0.74
C ASP A 34 1.20 -6.64 0.32
N THR A 35 2.25 -5.96 -0.10
CA THR A 35 3.31 -5.44 0.75
C THR A 35 3.53 -3.94 0.51
N ALA A 36 4.58 -3.36 1.08
CA ALA A 36 5.01 -1.99 0.81
C ALA A 36 6.49 -1.79 1.18
N GLU A 37 7.13 -0.84 0.51
CA GLU A 37 8.47 -0.36 0.81
C GLU A 37 8.63 0.02 2.29
N LEU A 38 7.62 0.67 2.87
CA LEU A 38 7.62 1.13 4.26
C LEU A 38 7.53 0.00 5.29
N TYR A 39 7.01 -1.18 4.92
CA TYR A 39 6.69 -2.24 5.87
C TYR A 39 7.94 -2.90 6.48
N PRO A 40 7.85 -3.32 7.76
CA PRO A 40 6.65 -3.47 8.61
C PRO A 40 6.15 -2.18 9.26
N VAL A 41 5.01 -2.28 9.93
CA VAL A 41 4.41 -1.20 10.74
C VAL A 41 4.27 -1.69 12.18
N PRO A 42 4.81 -0.93 13.15
CA PRO A 42 5.38 0.44 13.08
C PRO A 42 6.67 0.54 12.26
N PRO A 43 6.81 1.56 11.39
CA PRO A 43 8.03 1.70 10.60
C PRO A 43 9.22 2.17 11.46
N SER A 44 10.39 1.59 11.21
CA SER A 44 11.65 2.00 11.82
C SER A 44 12.80 1.89 10.81
N ALA A 45 13.91 2.55 11.09
CA ALA A 45 15.11 2.43 10.26
C ALA A 45 15.66 0.99 10.24
N ASN A 46 15.51 0.27 11.35
CA ASN A 46 16.06 -1.10 11.49
C ASN A 46 15.25 -2.14 10.72
N THR A 47 13.96 -1.91 10.50
CA THR A 47 13.06 -2.89 9.88
C THR A 47 12.58 -2.47 8.49
N TYR A 48 12.97 -1.27 8.02
CA TYR A 48 12.58 -0.74 6.71
C TYR A 48 12.85 -1.73 5.57
N GLY A 49 11.82 -2.01 4.78
CA GLY A 49 11.89 -2.96 3.67
C GLY A 49 11.98 -4.43 4.10
N GLY A 50 11.91 -4.73 5.39
CA GLY A 50 12.03 -6.08 5.93
C GLY A 50 10.96 -7.03 5.40
N THR A 51 9.72 -6.56 5.27
CA THR A 51 8.62 -7.36 4.72
C THR A 51 8.86 -7.74 3.25
N GLU A 52 9.31 -6.81 2.42
CA GLU A 52 9.68 -7.11 1.02
C GLU A 52 10.85 -8.08 0.95
N THR A 53 11.83 -7.96 1.85
CA THR A 53 12.98 -8.87 1.94
C THR A 53 12.55 -10.29 2.28
N ILE A 54 11.62 -10.48 3.22
CA ILE A 54 11.05 -11.79 3.56
C ILE A 54 10.36 -12.41 2.34
N ILE A 55 9.52 -11.65 1.63
CA ILE A 55 8.85 -12.13 0.41
C ILE A 55 9.87 -12.52 -0.66
N GLY A 56 10.91 -11.70 -0.86
CA GLY A 56 11.98 -11.99 -1.81
C GLY A 56 12.77 -13.26 -1.45
N ASN A 57 13.01 -13.52 -0.16
CA ASN A 57 13.62 -14.75 0.33
C ASN A 57 12.74 -15.96 0.04
N TRP A 58 11.42 -15.82 0.22
CA TRP A 58 10.45 -16.86 -0.08
C TRP A 58 10.42 -17.18 -1.58
N PHE A 59 10.38 -16.17 -2.46
CA PHE A 59 10.47 -16.38 -3.92
C PHE A 59 11.75 -17.12 -4.31
N ALA A 60 12.89 -16.70 -3.75
CA ALA A 60 14.18 -17.36 -4.04
C ALA A 60 14.23 -18.81 -3.58
N GLN A 61 13.56 -19.15 -2.47
CA GLN A 61 13.54 -20.50 -1.93
C GLN A 61 12.50 -21.40 -2.58
N ARG A 62 11.31 -20.89 -2.92
CA ARG A 62 10.20 -21.69 -3.45
C ARG A 62 10.11 -21.68 -4.97
N GLY A 63 10.68 -20.68 -5.66
CA GLY A 63 10.59 -20.56 -7.12
C GLY A 63 9.17 -20.31 -7.66
N GLN A 64 8.30 -19.70 -6.86
CA GLN A 64 6.86 -19.55 -7.15
C GLN A 64 6.46 -18.11 -7.52
N ARG A 65 7.40 -17.30 -8.03
CA ARG A 65 7.12 -15.89 -8.36
C ARG A 65 5.99 -15.71 -9.37
N ASP A 66 5.91 -16.57 -10.36
CA ASP A 66 4.92 -16.54 -11.44
C ASP A 66 3.49 -16.94 -11.02
N GLN A 67 3.36 -17.61 -9.87
CA GLN A 67 2.05 -17.96 -9.29
C GLN A 67 1.42 -16.82 -8.49
N VAL A 68 2.20 -15.79 -8.14
CA VAL A 68 1.78 -14.71 -7.26
C VAL A 68 1.56 -13.41 -8.03
N ILE A 69 0.41 -12.78 -7.80
CA ILE A 69 0.16 -11.38 -8.14
C ILE A 69 0.74 -10.55 -6.99
N LEU A 70 1.87 -9.90 -7.24
CA LEU A 70 2.61 -9.15 -6.23
C LEU A 70 2.28 -7.67 -6.30
N ALA A 71 1.74 -7.12 -5.22
CA ALA A 71 1.53 -5.70 -5.04
C ALA A 71 2.52 -5.14 -4.01
N THR A 72 3.20 -4.03 -4.35
CA THR A 72 3.95 -3.23 -3.38
C THR A 72 3.69 -1.74 -3.59
N LYS A 73 4.27 -0.89 -2.73
CA LYS A 73 3.92 0.54 -2.69
C LYS A 73 5.15 1.40 -2.46
N VAL A 74 5.26 2.51 -3.20
CA VAL A 74 6.21 3.57 -2.86
C VAL A 74 5.66 4.40 -1.70
N VAL A 75 6.50 4.69 -0.72
CA VAL A 75 6.14 5.56 0.41
C VAL A 75 5.89 6.99 -0.07
N GLY A 76 4.78 7.59 0.36
CA GLY A 76 4.48 9.00 0.10
C GLY A 76 5.26 9.95 1.03
N PRO A 77 5.05 11.26 0.90
CA PRO A 77 5.76 12.24 1.70
C PRO A 77 5.67 11.97 3.20
N MET A 78 6.82 11.87 3.84
CA MET A 78 6.97 11.65 5.29
C MET A 78 7.88 12.70 5.90
N ILE A 79 7.47 13.21 7.05
CA ILE A 79 8.32 14.03 7.89
C ILE A 79 9.17 13.11 8.78
N LYS A 80 10.48 13.36 8.89
CA LYS A 80 11.41 12.65 9.80
C LYS A 80 11.67 11.18 9.45
N SER A 81 11.86 10.85 8.19
CA SER A 81 12.26 9.50 7.75
C SER A 81 13.53 9.55 6.91
N PRO A 82 14.68 10.00 7.45
CA PRO A 82 15.91 10.17 6.68
C PRO A 82 16.47 8.84 6.14
N HIS A 83 16.13 7.71 6.75
CA HIS A 83 16.52 6.38 6.29
C HIS A 83 15.85 5.95 4.99
N ILE A 84 14.84 6.70 4.54
CA ILE A 84 14.17 6.48 3.25
C ILE A 84 14.65 7.55 2.29
N ARG A 85 15.61 7.22 1.41
CA ARG A 85 16.16 8.12 0.39
C ARG A 85 16.53 9.50 0.94
N ASP A 86 17.22 9.56 2.09
CA ASP A 86 17.60 10.81 2.77
C ASP A 86 16.41 11.78 2.99
N GLY A 87 15.21 11.23 3.22
CA GLY A 87 13.97 11.98 3.38
C GLY A 87 13.29 12.39 2.06
N GLN A 88 13.86 12.02 0.91
CA GLN A 88 13.28 12.30 -0.41
C GLN A 88 12.14 11.32 -0.70
N THR A 89 10.91 11.71 -0.37
CA THR A 89 9.72 10.86 -0.49
C THR A 89 8.60 11.47 -1.36
N ARG A 90 8.89 12.56 -2.07
CA ARG A 90 7.99 13.14 -3.08
C ARG A 90 7.88 12.24 -4.31
N PHE A 91 6.77 12.30 -5.02
CA PHE A 91 6.52 11.44 -6.19
C PHE A 91 7.08 11.99 -7.49
N ASN A 92 8.26 12.63 -7.45
CA ASN A 92 8.98 12.96 -8.66
C ASN A 92 9.61 11.71 -9.31
N ARG A 93 10.02 11.83 -10.56
CA ARG A 93 10.58 10.72 -11.34
C ARG A 93 11.73 10.01 -10.63
N ALA A 94 12.72 10.74 -10.15
CA ALA A 94 13.93 10.16 -9.55
C ALA A 94 13.59 9.33 -8.30
N THR A 95 12.71 9.86 -7.44
CA THR A 95 12.27 9.19 -6.22
C THR A 95 11.52 7.89 -6.52
N ILE A 96 10.60 7.91 -7.51
CA ILE A 96 9.81 6.71 -7.85
C ILE A 96 10.72 5.66 -8.52
N GLU A 97 11.63 6.04 -9.39
CA GLU A 97 12.60 5.14 -10.01
C GLU A 97 13.53 4.48 -9.00
N GLU A 98 14.02 5.23 -8.02
CA GLU A 98 14.83 4.67 -6.94
C GLU A 98 14.03 3.72 -6.06
N ALA A 99 12.80 4.09 -5.69
CA ALA A 99 11.92 3.28 -4.88
C ALA A 99 11.60 1.93 -5.53
N VAL A 100 11.18 1.93 -6.80
CA VAL A 100 10.85 0.69 -7.51
C VAL A 100 12.09 -0.21 -7.66
N ASN A 101 13.26 0.35 -7.96
CA ASN A 101 14.50 -0.42 -8.04
C ASN A 101 14.88 -1.02 -6.67
N GLY A 102 14.64 -0.28 -5.59
CA GLY A 102 14.81 -0.76 -4.22
C GLY A 102 13.90 -1.94 -3.90
N SER A 103 12.61 -1.82 -4.23
CA SER A 103 11.61 -2.88 -4.04
C SER A 103 11.96 -4.13 -4.85
N LEU A 104 12.33 -3.99 -6.13
CA LEU A 104 12.73 -5.12 -6.98
C LEU A 104 13.93 -5.88 -6.39
N ARG A 105 14.95 -5.17 -5.87
CA ARG A 105 16.11 -5.80 -5.21
C ARG A 105 15.69 -6.58 -3.96
N ARG A 106 14.87 -6.00 -3.07
CA ARG A 106 14.42 -6.66 -1.84
C ARG A 106 13.53 -7.86 -2.13
N LEU A 107 12.63 -7.72 -3.11
CA LEU A 107 11.71 -8.75 -3.56
C LEU A 107 12.37 -9.83 -4.44
N LYS A 108 13.63 -9.64 -4.84
CA LYS A 108 14.39 -10.58 -5.70
C LYS A 108 13.64 -10.97 -6.97
N THR A 109 13.03 -10.00 -7.63
CA THR A 109 12.27 -10.15 -8.87
C THR A 109 12.56 -8.98 -9.79
N ASP A 110 12.37 -9.17 -11.08
CA ASP A 110 12.56 -8.15 -12.12
C ASP A 110 11.27 -7.40 -12.48
N TYR A 111 10.12 -7.83 -11.96
CA TYR A 111 8.84 -7.16 -12.18
C TYR A 111 7.92 -7.19 -10.95
N ILE A 112 7.05 -6.20 -10.86
CA ILE A 112 5.96 -6.06 -9.90
C ILE A 112 4.64 -6.05 -10.67
N ASP A 113 3.63 -6.81 -10.23
CA ASP A 113 2.34 -6.85 -10.92
C ASP A 113 1.52 -5.58 -10.67
N LEU A 114 1.50 -5.08 -9.44
CA LEU A 114 0.79 -3.84 -9.06
C LEU A 114 1.69 -2.94 -8.20
N TYR A 115 2.07 -1.78 -8.73
CA TYR A 115 2.82 -0.78 -7.99
C TYR A 115 1.92 0.35 -7.53
N GLN A 116 1.88 0.65 -6.23
CA GLN A 116 0.90 1.57 -5.68
C GLN A 116 1.58 2.84 -5.11
N LEU A 117 0.93 3.98 -5.26
CA LEU A 117 1.26 5.19 -4.52
C LEU A 117 0.63 5.08 -3.14
N HIS A 118 1.46 4.94 -2.07
CA HIS A 118 0.99 4.53 -0.73
C HIS A 118 0.05 5.53 -0.07
N TRP A 119 0.23 6.84 -0.33
CA TRP A 119 -0.70 7.93 -0.04
C TRP A 119 -0.34 9.15 -0.89
N PRO A 120 -1.28 10.09 -1.09
CA PRO A 120 -1.04 11.26 -1.95
C PRO A 120 0.17 12.11 -1.58
N ASP A 121 0.84 12.66 -2.61
CA ASP A 121 1.87 13.69 -2.47
C ASP A 121 1.25 15.08 -2.29
N ARG A 122 0.23 15.19 -1.49
CA ARG A 122 -0.41 16.44 -1.09
C ARG A 122 -1.15 16.24 0.22
N ASN A 123 -1.53 17.34 0.87
CA ASN A 123 -2.33 17.29 2.09
C ASN A 123 -3.75 16.80 1.77
N VAL A 124 -4.14 15.71 2.42
CA VAL A 124 -5.48 15.12 2.31
C VAL A 124 -5.88 14.48 3.62
N ASN A 125 -7.16 14.25 3.81
CA ASN A 125 -7.65 13.41 4.89
C ASN A 125 -7.23 11.95 4.64
N LYS A 126 -6.33 11.44 5.47
CA LYS A 126 -5.84 10.06 5.41
C LYS A 126 -5.66 9.49 6.82
N PHE A 127 -5.61 8.15 6.92
CA PHE A 127 -5.35 7.44 8.18
C PHE A 127 -6.30 7.76 9.33
N GLY A 128 -7.57 8.10 9.00
CA GLY A 128 -8.61 8.45 9.98
C GLY A 128 -8.70 9.93 10.31
N GLN A 129 -7.87 10.77 9.69
CA GLN A 129 -8.02 12.21 9.80
C GLN A 129 -9.28 12.66 9.07
N LEU A 130 -10.06 13.49 9.71
CA LEU A 130 -11.23 14.19 9.16
C LEU A 130 -10.94 15.70 9.12
N ASN A 131 -11.83 16.46 8.50
CA ASN A 131 -11.75 17.92 8.40
C ASN A 131 -10.55 18.40 7.56
N TYR A 132 -10.71 18.30 6.26
CA TYR A 132 -9.72 18.83 5.31
C TYR A 132 -9.47 20.32 5.54
N VAL A 133 -8.20 20.66 5.65
CA VAL A 133 -7.74 22.06 5.74
C VAL A 133 -6.89 22.35 4.51
N HIS A 134 -7.33 23.32 3.72
CA HIS A 134 -6.61 23.75 2.53
C HIS A 134 -5.38 24.59 2.89
N ASP A 135 -4.23 24.25 2.34
CA ASP A 135 -3.01 25.05 2.41
C ASP A 135 -2.65 25.56 1.01
N SER A 136 -2.87 26.84 0.77
CA SER A 136 -2.58 27.47 -0.53
C SER A 136 -1.09 27.60 -0.85
N LYS A 137 -0.21 27.32 0.15
CA LYS A 137 1.25 27.34 0.00
C LYS A 137 1.84 25.95 -0.09
N GLU A 138 0.99 24.92 -0.12
CA GLU A 138 1.44 23.54 -0.21
C GLU A 138 2.24 23.32 -1.49
N VAL A 139 3.42 22.72 -1.33
CA VAL A 139 4.25 22.25 -2.45
C VAL A 139 4.05 20.73 -2.57
N SER A 140 3.59 20.27 -3.71
CA SER A 140 3.44 18.85 -4.02
C SER A 140 3.92 18.56 -5.43
N THR A 141 4.30 17.31 -5.70
CA THR A 141 4.58 16.88 -7.07
C THR A 141 3.28 16.88 -7.86
N PRO A 142 3.23 17.51 -9.03
CA PRO A 142 2.05 17.46 -9.89
C PRO A 142 1.65 16.03 -10.24
N ILE A 143 0.35 15.73 -10.22
CA ILE A 143 -0.15 14.39 -10.55
C ILE A 143 0.30 13.95 -11.95
N LEU A 144 0.35 14.86 -12.91
CA LEU A 144 0.81 14.55 -14.27
C LEU A 144 2.27 14.08 -14.27
N GLU A 145 3.18 14.77 -13.58
CA GLU A 145 4.59 14.38 -13.45
C GLU A 145 4.73 12.98 -12.83
N THR A 146 3.98 12.71 -11.77
CA THR A 146 3.93 11.39 -11.13
C THR A 146 3.47 10.31 -12.12
N LEU A 147 2.43 10.60 -12.89
CA LEU A 147 1.88 9.65 -13.87
C LEU A 147 2.84 9.39 -15.04
N GLU A 148 3.54 10.42 -15.53
CA GLU A 148 4.60 10.29 -16.54
C GLU A 148 5.79 9.44 -16.04
N ALA A 149 6.17 9.60 -14.77
CA ALA A 149 7.18 8.76 -14.14
C ALA A 149 6.74 7.29 -14.09
N LEU A 150 5.51 7.00 -13.67
CA LEU A 150 4.94 5.66 -13.65
C LEU A 150 4.86 5.05 -15.06
N ALA A 151 4.49 5.84 -16.07
CA ALA A 151 4.48 5.41 -17.47
C ALA A 151 5.87 4.96 -17.95
N GLY A 152 6.92 5.72 -17.63
CA GLY A 152 8.29 5.35 -17.95
C GLY A 152 8.71 4.02 -17.31
N ILE A 153 8.34 3.79 -16.05
CA ILE A 153 8.64 2.56 -15.32
C ILE A 153 7.85 1.38 -15.89
N GLN A 154 6.58 1.58 -16.23
CA GLN A 154 5.75 0.54 -16.86
C GLN A 154 6.28 0.15 -18.24
N ASN A 155 6.67 1.12 -19.06
CA ASN A 155 7.27 0.89 -20.37
C ASN A 155 8.63 0.15 -20.28
N SER A 156 9.35 0.29 -19.17
CA SER A 156 10.58 -0.48 -18.92
C SER A 156 10.33 -1.94 -18.47
N GLY A 157 9.08 -2.34 -18.27
CA GLY A 157 8.69 -3.68 -17.85
C GLY A 157 8.81 -3.94 -16.35
N LYS A 158 9.27 -2.97 -15.54
CA LYS A 158 9.46 -3.13 -14.09
C LYS A 158 8.17 -3.23 -13.31
N ILE A 159 7.10 -2.63 -13.80
CA ILE A 159 5.75 -2.76 -13.24
C ILE A 159 4.77 -3.10 -14.36
N ARG A 160 3.77 -3.92 -14.07
CA ARG A 160 2.70 -4.26 -15.03
C ARG A 160 1.56 -3.25 -14.99
N HIS A 161 1.15 -2.89 -13.76
CA HIS A 161 0.06 -1.97 -13.51
C HIS A 161 0.41 -1.04 -12.35
N PHE A 162 -0.26 0.12 -12.28
CA PHE A 162 -0.19 0.93 -11.08
C PHE A 162 -1.56 1.11 -10.44
N GLY A 163 -1.55 1.41 -9.13
CA GLY A 163 -2.73 1.69 -8.33
C GLY A 163 -2.52 2.87 -7.38
N LEU A 164 -3.61 3.32 -6.80
CA LEU A 164 -3.65 4.40 -5.83
C LEU A 164 -3.90 3.82 -4.43
N SER A 165 -3.47 4.51 -3.38
CA SER A 165 -3.81 4.15 -2.01
C SER A 165 -4.03 5.39 -1.16
N ASN A 166 -4.98 5.33 -0.24
CA ASN A 166 -5.40 6.47 0.59
C ASN A 166 -5.75 7.73 -0.23
N GLU A 167 -6.18 7.50 -1.46
CA GLU A 167 -6.51 8.58 -2.39
C GLU A 167 -7.94 9.07 -2.18
N THR A 168 -8.19 10.31 -2.58
CA THR A 168 -9.47 11.00 -2.48
C THR A 168 -10.26 10.90 -3.81
N PRO A 169 -11.57 11.17 -3.81
CA PRO A 169 -12.34 11.28 -5.05
C PRO A 169 -11.72 12.24 -6.07
N TRP A 170 -11.30 13.43 -5.60
CA TRP A 170 -10.67 14.43 -6.47
C TRP A 170 -9.39 13.90 -7.13
N GLY A 171 -8.47 13.33 -6.34
CA GLY A 171 -7.21 12.84 -6.88
C GLY A 171 -7.39 11.64 -7.79
N THR A 172 -8.29 10.71 -7.45
CA THR A 172 -8.63 9.57 -8.31
C THR A 172 -9.09 10.07 -9.68
N MET A 173 -10.04 10.99 -9.73
CA MET A 173 -10.54 11.55 -11.01
C MET A 173 -9.46 12.34 -11.76
N ARG A 174 -8.52 13.03 -11.05
CA ARG A 174 -7.40 13.71 -11.72
C ARG A 174 -6.42 12.75 -12.38
N PHE A 175 -6.08 11.63 -11.72
CA PHE A 175 -5.26 10.56 -12.33
C PHE A 175 -5.95 9.99 -13.58
N LEU A 176 -7.23 9.67 -13.49
CA LEU A 176 -8.00 9.12 -14.61
C LEU A 176 -8.10 10.11 -15.77
N HIS A 177 -8.39 11.38 -15.48
CA HIS A 177 -8.45 12.44 -16.48
C HIS A 177 -7.12 12.60 -17.25
N TYR A 178 -5.97 12.62 -16.54
CA TYR A 178 -4.67 12.71 -17.21
C TYR A 178 -4.34 11.43 -17.99
N SER A 179 -4.74 10.26 -17.49
CA SER A 179 -4.58 9.01 -18.24
C SER A 179 -5.28 9.06 -19.59
N GLU A 180 -6.50 9.57 -19.63
CA GLU A 180 -7.29 9.69 -20.86
C GLU A 180 -6.78 10.80 -21.80
N THR A 181 -6.56 12.01 -21.26
CA THR A 181 -6.23 13.18 -22.09
C THR A 181 -4.78 13.18 -22.58
N GLN A 182 -3.87 12.50 -21.87
CA GLN A 182 -2.45 12.41 -22.21
C GLN A 182 -2.03 11.02 -22.71
N GLN A 183 -2.97 10.10 -22.90
CA GLN A 183 -2.71 8.71 -23.33
C GLN A 183 -1.67 8.00 -22.44
N LEU A 184 -1.74 8.24 -21.13
CA LEU A 184 -0.88 7.65 -20.12
C LEU A 184 -1.54 6.41 -19.48
N PRO A 185 -0.78 5.55 -18.79
CA PRO A 185 -1.33 4.40 -18.09
C PRO A 185 -2.46 4.78 -17.14
N ARG A 186 -3.45 3.90 -17.01
CA ARG A 186 -4.62 4.08 -16.15
C ARG A 186 -4.42 3.39 -14.81
N ALA A 187 -4.80 4.04 -13.71
CA ALA A 187 -4.88 3.39 -12.40
C ALA A 187 -5.91 2.26 -12.44
N VAL A 188 -5.49 1.03 -12.06
CA VAL A 188 -6.37 -0.16 -12.09
C VAL A 188 -7.06 -0.43 -10.76
N SER A 189 -6.55 0.14 -9.67
CA SER A 189 -7.07 -0.07 -8.32
C SER A 189 -6.87 1.13 -7.41
N ILE A 190 -7.68 1.16 -6.37
CA ILE A 190 -7.53 2.05 -5.22
C ILE A 190 -7.53 1.22 -3.94
N GLN A 191 -6.52 1.40 -3.08
CA GLN A 191 -6.45 0.72 -1.79
C GLN A 191 -6.79 1.69 -0.66
N ASN A 192 -8.00 1.57 -0.11
CA ASN A 192 -8.52 2.46 0.93
C ASN A 192 -9.12 1.67 2.09
N PRO A 193 -9.29 2.29 3.29
CA PRO A 193 -9.93 1.61 4.42
C PRO A 193 -11.41 1.36 4.10
N TYR A 194 -11.85 0.13 4.33
CA TYR A 194 -13.26 -0.22 4.20
C TYR A 194 -13.62 -1.39 5.10
N ASN A 195 -14.56 -1.20 5.99
CA ASN A 195 -15.11 -2.21 6.90
C ASN A 195 -16.41 -1.71 7.54
N LEU A 196 -17.07 -2.52 8.36
CA LEU A 196 -18.35 -2.17 8.99
C LEU A 196 -18.28 -0.93 9.91
N LEU A 197 -17.09 -0.57 10.44
CA LEU A 197 -16.88 0.60 11.30
C LEU A 197 -16.37 1.81 10.52
N ASN A 198 -15.95 1.64 9.26
CA ASN A 198 -15.45 2.72 8.41
C ASN A 198 -15.97 2.54 6.98
N ARG A 199 -17.01 3.26 6.65
CA ARG A 199 -17.69 3.22 5.36
C ARG A 199 -17.47 4.49 4.54
N THR A 200 -16.43 5.27 4.86
CA THR A 200 -16.15 6.55 4.17
C THR A 200 -15.88 6.38 2.67
N PHE A 201 -15.40 5.20 2.24
CA PHE A 201 -15.22 4.89 0.83
C PHE A 201 -16.52 5.01 0.02
N GLU A 202 -17.66 4.70 0.62
CA GLU A 202 -18.97 4.78 -0.04
C GLU A 202 -19.36 6.22 -0.41
N ILE A 203 -18.75 7.21 0.26
CA ILE A 203 -19.01 8.62 0.01
C ILE A 203 -18.11 9.11 -1.13
N GLY A 204 -18.58 8.99 -2.35
CA GLY A 204 -17.90 9.47 -3.56
C GLY A 204 -16.95 8.50 -4.25
N LEU A 205 -16.18 7.69 -3.54
CA LEU A 205 -15.23 6.75 -4.18
C LEU A 205 -15.91 5.49 -4.72
N ALA A 206 -16.96 5.00 -4.09
CA ALA A 206 -17.64 3.80 -4.56
C ALA A 206 -18.27 4.02 -5.95
N GLU A 207 -18.91 5.16 -6.19
CA GLU A 207 -19.46 5.48 -7.50
C GLU A 207 -18.34 5.55 -8.56
N ILE A 208 -17.24 6.25 -8.26
CA ILE A 208 -16.07 6.34 -9.15
C ILE A 208 -15.51 4.94 -9.43
N ALA A 209 -15.32 4.11 -8.40
CA ALA A 209 -14.78 2.77 -8.56
C ALA A 209 -15.61 1.92 -9.54
N HIS A 210 -16.93 2.01 -9.46
CA HIS A 210 -17.84 1.28 -10.35
C HIS A 210 -17.90 1.88 -11.77
N ARG A 211 -18.04 3.18 -11.90
CA ARG A 211 -18.16 3.84 -13.23
C ARG A 211 -16.86 3.79 -13.99
N GLU A 212 -15.76 4.01 -13.30
CA GLU A 212 -14.43 4.09 -13.89
C GLU A 212 -13.69 2.74 -13.89
N GLN A 213 -14.30 1.66 -13.39
CA GLN A 213 -13.70 0.32 -13.32
C GLN A 213 -12.35 0.29 -12.59
N VAL A 214 -12.22 1.07 -11.50
CA VAL A 214 -11.06 1.09 -10.62
C VAL A 214 -11.35 0.20 -9.41
N GLY A 215 -10.70 -0.98 -9.34
CA GLY A 215 -10.98 -1.99 -8.31
C GLY A 215 -10.61 -1.52 -6.90
N LEU A 216 -11.46 -1.82 -5.90
CA LEU A 216 -11.14 -1.56 -4.49
C LEU A 216 -10.32 -2.71 -3.89
N LEU A 217 -9.15 -2.38 -3.33
CA LEU A 217 -8.43 -3.21 -2.36
C LEU A 217 -8.74 -2.69 -0.95
N ALA A 218 -9.69 -3.34 -0.27
CA ALA A 218 -10.12 -2.93 1.06
C ALA A 218 -9.06 -3.29 2.12
N TYR A 219 -8.42 -2.32 2.75
CA TYR A 219 -7.57 -2.63 3.90
C TYR A 219 -8.29 -2.48 5.24
N SER A 220 -7.78 -3.20 6.26
CA SER A 220 -8.36 -3.32 7.59
C SER A 220 -9.81 -3.82 7.59
N PRO A 221 -10.16 -4.90 6.86
CA PRO A 221 -11.54 -5.40 6.80
C PRO A 221 -12.08 -5.82 8.18
N LEU A 222 -11.20 -6.21 9.11
CA LEU A 222 -11.55 -6.51 10.51
C LEU A 222 -11.24 -5.35 11.48
N ALA A 223 -11.08 -4.11 10.99
CA ALA A 223 -10.88 -2.91 11.82
C ALA A 223 -9.75 -3.11 12.86
N PHE A 224 -8.54 -3.49 12.40
CA PHE A 224 -7.40 -3.85 13.25
C PHE A 224 -7.67 -5.01 14.23
N GLY A 225 -8.67 -5.82 13.96
CA GLY A 225 -9.10 -6.94 14.78
C GLY A 225 -10.28 -6.62 15.71
N ALA A 226 -10.77 -5.38 15.76
CA ALA A 226 -11.95 -5.03 16.58
C ALA A 226 -13.18 -5.85 16.19
N LEU A 227 -13.39 -6.10 14.90
CA LEU A 227 -14.52 -6.89 14.37
C LEU A 227 -14.35 -8.41 14.53
N SER A 228 -13.23 -8.90 15.03
CA SER A 228 -13.03 -10.34 15.27
C SER A 228 -13.69 -10.85 16.55
N GLY A 229 -14.20 -9.97 17.39
CA GLY A 229 -14.77 -10.30 18.69
C GLY A 229 -13.76 -10.42 19.84
N LYS A 230 -12.46 -10.50 19.58
CA LYS A 230 -11.44 -10.75 20.63
C LYS A 230 -11.29 -9.65 21.68
N TYR A 231 -11.82 -8.44 21.41
CA TYR A 231 -11.81 -7.31 22.36
C TYR A 231 -13.15 -7.09 23.06
N LEU A 232 -14.15 -7.94 22.83
CA LEU A 232 -15.45 -7.85 23.49
C LEU A 232 -15.29 -8.00 25.01
N GLN A 233 -16.20 -7.37 25.76
CA GLN A 233 -16.22 -7.36 27.22
C GLN A 233 -14.94 -6.79 27.87
N GLY A 234 -14.21 -5.91 27.17
CA GLY A 234 -12.98 -5.28 27.68
C GLY A 234 -11.73 -6.18 27.62
N ASN A 235 -11.80 -7.31 26.94
CA ASN A 235 -10.64 -8.18 26.77
C ASN A 235 -9.50 -7.46 26.03
N GLN A 236 -8.25 -7.72 26.49
CA GLN A 236 -7.04 -7.17 25.90
C GLN A 236 -6.01 -8.32 25.67
N PRO A 237 -6.18 -9.14 24.62
CA PRO A 237 -5.23 -10.21 24.35
C PRO A 237 -3.82 -9.69 24.17
N GLU A 238 -2.83 -10.28 24.86
CA GLU A 238 -1.45 -9.77 24.95
C GLU A 238 -0.80 -9.53 23.58
N ASN A 239 -0.95 -10.45 22.64
CA ASN A 239 -0.33 -10.38 21.31
C ASN A 239 -1.24 -9.76 20.25
N ALA A 240 -2.30 -9.06 20.65
CA ALA A 240 -3.22 -8.44 19.71
C ALA A 240 -2.86 -6.98 19.40
N ARG A 241 -3.06 -6.56 18.15
CA ARG A 241 -2.60 -5.28 17.60
C ARG A 241 -3.04 -4.06 18.44
N LEU A 242 -4.29 -4.01 18.90
CA LEU A 242 -4.78 -2.86 19.67
C LEU A 242 -4.27 -2.86 21.12
N THR A 243 -3.81 -4.01 21.62
CA THR A 243 -3.14 -4.13 22.92
C THR A 243 -1.66 -3.75 22.81
N LEU A 244 -0.96 -4.29 21.79
CA LEU A 244 0.47 -4.05 21.59
C LEU A 244 0.81 -2.60 21.24
N TYR A 245 -0.01 -1.94 20.42
CA TYR A 245 0.34 -0.64 19.85
C TYR A 245 -0.71 0.42 20.16
N SER A 246 -0.36 1.38 21.00
CA SER A 246 -1.23 2.53 21.36
C SER A 246 -1.57 3.43 20.16
N ARG A 247 -0.74 3.42 19.10
CA ARG A 247 -0.96 4.23 17.90
C ARG A 247 -2.19 3.84 17.07
N PHE A 248 -2.69 2.62 17.21
CA PHE A 248 -3.86 2.15 16.46
C PHE A 248 -5.16 2.54 17.18
N VAL A 249 -5.50 3.84 17.15
CA VAL A 249 -6.66 4.40 17.86
C VAL A 249 -7.93 4.52 17.02
N ARG A 250 -7.83 4.35 15.70
CA ARG A 250 -8.94 4.60 14.75
C ARG A 250 -10.21 3.81 15.07
N TYR A 251 -10.08 2.64 15.70
CA TYR A 251 -11.18 1.70 15.99
C TYR A 251 -11.26 1.32 17.48
N LYS A 252 -10.69 2.17 18.35
CA LYS A 252 -10.82 2.02 19.81
C LYS A 252 -12.07 2.70 20.32
#